data_3934116330b8e7a38dcf2a80a578e287
#
_entry.id   3934116330b8e7a38dcf2a80a578e287
#
_cell.length_a   1.000
_cell.length_b   1.000
_cell.length_c   1.000
_cell.angle_alpha   90.00
_cell.angle_beta   90.00
_cell.angle_gamma   90.00
#
_symmetry.space_group_name_H-M   'P 1'
#
loop_
_entity.id
_entity.type
_entity.pdbx_description
1 polymer ?
#
loop_
_entity_poly.entity_id
_entity_poly.type
_entity_poly.pdbx_seq_one_letter_code
_entity_poly.pdbx_strand_id
1 'polypeptide(L)'
;MASDPSKERRPISLFVLAMMSAAVVVGLEGLPEVGSFGLPLVVYYAFFTLCFFLPVGLVAAELGVGWPHDGGVYRWIREALGERWAFVGIWCQWVQILVWYPTVLAVCAVSLSYAIDPGMHDVGWFKVVVSLGIFWAATLINFKGLSISGWLTTALLYLGTLLPVFLAIGLAAWWLGSGRESAIPLEWSGLVPRIDSIGEVVGVVAIFSFLSGLEVNSVHFRHVRDPQRSIPRSLLFSGVLVLAISVLGALSVAVLVPVEEIDLAAGTLQVFAKVLGPLGWGWMVAVLAGLALAGMIGHIMVWVIGPTESLRVAAEDGLIPPVFQRTTAGGAPRNVMLLQAGVVSLLCLLMLFFDLNRIFYFLTIASAQVYLVMYVLMFLSVIVLRFKQPSVPRAFMIPGGIVGLLVVAGGGGLTATAGIIVMFWPPVTKDMSMDGSTFTIALLATFAVIVLAPLVLYRFRNPDWQGRPGLPGQEDTTGTGWKRGD
;
A
#
# COMPACT_ATOMS: atom_id res chain seq x y z
N MET A 1 -2.85 -40.10 11.40
CA MET A 1 -4.11 -39.49 10.97
C MET A 1 -3.78 -38.56 9.83
N ALA A 2 -3.94 -39.02 8.62
CA ALA A 2 -3.72 -38.21 7.42
C ALA A 2 -4.80 -37.12 7.39
N SER A 3 -4.41 -35.86 7.36
CA SER A 3 -5.32 -34.73 7.17
C SER A 3 -5.95 -34.88 5.79
N ASP A 4 -7.27 -34.92 5.77
CA ASP A 4 -8.12 -34.98 4.59
C ASP A 4 -7.77 -33.81 3.65
N PRO A 5 -7.27 -34.06 2.40
CA PRO A 5 -6.94 -33.01 1.44
C PRO A 5 -8.15 -32.23 0.94
N SER A 6 -9.36 -32.65 1.28
CA SER A 6 -10.62 -32.07 0.84
C SER A 6 -11.17 -30.95 1.74
N LYS A 7 -10.42 -30.40 2.69
CA LYS A 7 -10.82 -29.13 3.30
C LYS A 7 -10.63 -28.01 2.27
N GLU A 8 -11.49 -28.02 1.25
CA GLU A 8 -11.70 -26.92 0.31
C GLU A 8 -11.73 -25.61 1.12
N ARG A 9 -10.72 -24.79 0.93
CA ARG A 9 -10.74 -23.42 1.48
C ARG A 9 -12.02 -22.79 0.96
N ARG A 10 -12.91 -22.36 1.86
CA ARG A 10 -14.17 -21.72 1.47
C ARG A 10 -13.87 -20.60 0.49
N PRO A 11 -14.55 -20.56 -0.67
CA PRO A 11 -14.27 -19.55 -1.69
C PRO A 11 -14.53 -18.16 -1.12
N ILE A 12 -13.65 -17.22 -1.46
CA ILE A 12 -13.74 -15.81 -1.03
C ILE A 12 -14.98 -15.18 -1.67
N SER A 13 -15.87 -14.63 -0.85
CA SER A 13 -17.05 -13.90 -1.35
C SER A 13 -16.67 -12.50 -1.87
N LEU A 14 -17.53 -11.91 -2.72
CA LEU A 14 -17.39 -10.54 -3.22
C LEU A 14 -17.18 -9.54 -2.07
N PHE A 15 -18.02 -9.61 -1.03
CA PHE A 15 -17.94 -8.68 0.09
C PHE A 15 -16.63 -8.81 0.85
N VAL A 16 -16.16 -10.01 1.14
CA VAL A 16 -14.88 -10.25 1.83
C VAL A 16 -13.72 -9.71 0.98
N LEU A 17 -13.72 -9.98 -0.34
CA LEU A 17 -12.69 -9.46 -1.24
C LEU A 17 -12.70 -7.92 -1.27
N ALA A 18 -13.88 -7.30 -1.33
CA ALA A 18 -14.01 -5.85 -1.33
C ALA A 18 -13.49 -5.22 -0.03
N MET A 19 -13.82 -5.82 1.10
CA MET A 19 -13.34 -5.34 2.40
C MET A 19 -11.83 -5.55 2.57
N MET A 20 -11.28 -6.67 2.07
CA MET A 20 -9.83 -6.89 2.03
C MET A 20 -9.14 -5.81 1.18
N SER A 21 -9.71 -5.48 0.01
CA SER A 21 -9.13 -4.45 -0.88
C SER A 21 -9.21 -3.05 -0.27
N ALA A 22 -10.31 -2.72 0.40
CA ALA A 22 -10.43 -1.45 1.13
C ALA A 22 -9.43 -1.36 2.28
N ALA A 23 -9.25 -2.46 3.03
CA ALA A 23 -8.36 -2.53 4.17
C ALA A 23 -6.86 -2.40 3.80
N VAL A 24 -6.48 -2.76 2.57
CA VAL A 24 -5.10 -2.58 2.07
C VAL A 24 -4.79 -1.11 1.78
N VAL A 25 -5.78 -0.34 1.33
CA VAL A 25 -5.59 1.04 0.89
C VAL A 25 -5.83 2.05 2.01
N VAL A 26 -6.84 1.81 2.87
CA VAL A 26 -7.16 2.74 3.96
C VAL A 26 -6.19 2.57 5.11
N GLY A 27 -5.33 3.57 5.32
CA GLY A 27 -4.43 3.68 6.45
C GLY A 27 -4.73 4.94 7.28
N LEU A 28 -4.60 4.85 8.61
CA LEU A 28 -4.76 6.01 9.52
C LEU A 28 -3.59 6.98 9.40
N GLU A 29 -2.42 6.47 9.05
CA GLU A 29 -1.16 7.20 8.96
C GLU A 29 -1.17 8.28 7.86
N GLY A 30 -1.96 8.10 6.81
CA GLY A 30 -2.06 9.07 5.72
C GLY A 30 -3.04 10.21 5.95
N LEU A 31 -3.98 10.07 6.89
CA LEU A 31 -5.03 11.06 7.10
C LEU A 31 -4.51 12.44 7.54
N PRO A 32 -3.53 12.55 8.45
CA PRO A 32 -2.96 13.84 8.83
C PRO A 32 -2.22 14.53 7.67
N GLU A 33 -1.41 13.79 6.93
CA GLU A 33 -0.66 14.32 5.79
C GLU A 33 -1.61 14.89 4.73
N VAL A 34 -2.64 14.13 4.35
CA VAL A 34 -3.65 14.60 3.39
C VAL A 34 -4.51 15.72 3.99
N GLY A 35 -4.85 15.63 5.27
CA GLY A 35 -5.61 16.68 5.98
C GLY A 35 -4.90 18.03 6.00
N SER A 36 -3.56 18.06 5.96
CA SER A 36 -2.77 19.28 5.91
C SER A 36 -2.98 20.12 4.64
N PHE A 37 -3.53 19.53 3.56
CA PHE A 37 -3.93 20.28 2.37
C PHE A 37 -5.23 21.10 2.58
N GLY A 38 -5.94 20.90 3.68
CA GLY A 38 -7.21 21.57 3.93
C GLY A 38 -8.29 21.17 2.92
N LEU A 39 -9.19 22.11 2.57
CA LEU A 39 -10.33 21.83 1.67
C LEU A 39 -9.93 21.44 0.22
N PRO A 40 -8.81 21.94 -0.36
CA PRO A 40 -8.32 21.50 -1.69
C PRO A 40 -8.07 20.00 -1.81
N LEU A 41 -7.91 19.26 -0.70
CA LEU A 41 -7.74 17.81 -0.73
C LEU A 41 -8.86 17.10 -1.52
N VAL A 42 -10.09 17.64 -1.49
CA VAL A 42 -11.24 17.08 -2.23
C VAL A 42 -10.99 17.10 -3.73
N VAL A 43 -10.44 18.20 -4.24
CA VAL A 43 -10.11 18.36 -5.67
C VAL A 43 -8.93 17.47 -6.04
N TYR A 44 -7.91 17.38 -5.19
CA TYR A 44 -6.77 16.50 -5.41
C TYR A 44 -7.20 15.03 -5.46
N TYR A 45 -8.01 14.58 -4.49
CA TYR A 45 -8.54 13.22 -4.52
C TYR A 45 -9.41 12.95 -5.74
N ALA A 46 -10.26 13.91 -6.15
CA ALA A 46 -11.06 13.77 -7.36
C ALA A 46 -10.17 13.61 -8.61
N PHE A 47 -9.12 14.43 -8.72
CA PHE A 47 -8.17 14.36 -9.83
C PHE A 47 -7.44 13.02 -9.87
N PHE A 48 -6.80 12.61 -8.76
CA PHE A 48 -6.06 11.35 -8.74
C PHE A 48 -6.96 10.12 -8.81
N THR A 49 -8.20 10.24 -8.34
CA THR A 49 -9.20 9.18 -8.55
C THR A 49 -9.46 8.95 -10.04
N LEU A 50 -9.69 10.00 -10.79
CA LEU A 50 -9.98 9.89 -12.22
C LEU A 50 -8.75 9.49 -13.05
N CYS A 51 -7.58 10.06 -12.71
CA CYS A 51 -6.39 9.90 -13.53
C CYS A 51 -5.52 8.68 -13.13
N PHE A 52 -5.69 8.13 -11.91
CA PHE A 52 -4.86 7.04 -11.43
C PHE A 52 -5.65 5.91 -10.75
N PHE A 53 -6.41 6.18 -9.69
CA PHE A 53 -7.03 5.15 -8.86
C PHE A 53 -8.09 4.33 -9.62
N LEU A 54 -8.98 4.98 -10.33
CA LEU A 54 -9.97 4.33 -11.20
C LEU A 54 -9.30 3.53 -12.32
N PRO A 55 -8.34 4.09 -13.09
CA PRO A 55 -7.50 3.32 -14.01
C PRO A 55 -6.84 2.08 -13.39
N VAL A 56 -6.23 2.19 -12.21
CA VAL A 56 -5.65 1.03 -11.50
C VAL A 56 -6.69 -0.05 -11.25
N GLY A 57 -7.86 0.33 -10.71
CA GLY A 57 -8.94 -0.60 -10.43
C GLY A 57 -9.48 -1.31 -11.69
N LEU A 58 -9.69 -0.56 -12.78
CA LEU A 58 -10.19 -1.11 -14.05
C LEU A 58 -9.16 -2.05 -14.71
N VAL A 59 -7.87 -1.67 -14.68
CA VAL A 59 -6.78 -2.49 -15.22
C VAL A 59 -6.59 -3.75 -14.38
N ALA A 60 -6.56 -3.64 -13.06
CA ALA A 60 -6.46 -4.79 -12.15
C ALA A 60 -7.66 -5.73 -12.31
N ALA A 61 -8.87 -5.20 -12.57
CA ALA A 61 -10.06 -5.99 -12.84
C ALA A 61 -9.91 -6.79 -14.15
N GLU A 62 -9.48 -6.17 -15.25
CA GLU A 62 -9.30 -6.86 -16.54
C GLU A 62 -8.19 -7.91 -16.46
N LEU A 63 -7.04 -7.55 -15.92
CA LEU A 63 -5.91 -8.48 -15.76
C LEU A 63 -6.26 -9.62 -14.80
N GLY A 64 -6.94 -9.33 -13.71
CA GLY A 64 -7.32 -10.32 -12.71
C GLY A 64 -8.32 -11.36 -13.19
N VAL A 65 -9.24 -11.02 -14.09
CA VAL A 65 -10.17 -11.99 -14.68
C VAL A 65 -9.54 -12.73 -15.86
N GLY A 66 -8.62 -12.10 -16.60
CA GLY A 66 -7.95 -12.73 -17.74
C GLY A 66 -6.83 -13.68 -17.32
N TRP A 67 -6.09 -13.33 -16.28
CA TRP A 67 -4.92 -14.09 -15.79
C TRP A 67 -4.98 -14.26 -14.26
N PRO A 68 -5.93 -15.09 -13.74
CA PRO A 68 -6.15 -15.26 -12.29
C PRO A 68 -5.14 -16.27 -11.68
N HIS A 69 -3.83 -16.04 -11.84
CA HIS A 69 -2.78 -16.92 -11.36
C HIS A 69 -2.10 -16.40 -10.09
N ASP A 70 -1.40 -17.27 -9.36
CA ASP A 70 -0.55 -16.89 -8.26
C ASP A 70 0.56 -15.95 -8.71
N GLY A 71 0.92 -15.00 -7.83
CA GLY A 71 1.90 -13.98 -8.13
C GLY A 71 1.29 -12.67 -8.69
N GLY A 72 -0.04 -12.62 -8.94
CA GLY A 72 -0.76 -11.40 -9.29
C GLY A 72 -0.05 -10.52 -10.31
N VAL A 73 0.34 -9.30 -9.91
CA VAL A 73 1.01 -8.31 -10.78
C VAL A 73 2.26 -8.87 -11.46
N TYR A 74 3.05 -9.69 -10.75
CA TYR A 74 4.23 -10.34 -11.34
C TYR A 74 3.86 -11.16 -12.59
N ARG A 75 2.81 -11.99 -12.50
CA ARG A 75 2.35 -12.80 -13.63
C ARG A 75 1.82 -11.97 -14.78
N TRP A 76 1.08 -10.92 -14.50
CA TRP A 76 0.55 -10.02 -15.52
C TRP A 76 1.67 -9.37 -16.34
N ILE A 77 2.68 -8.82 -15.65
CA ILE A 77 3.84 -8.21 -16.32
C ILE A 77 4.65 -9.27 -17.08
N ARG A 78 4.81 -10.48 -16.51
CA ARG A 78 5.54 -11.58 -17.15
C ARG A 78 4.90 -12.00 -18.48
N GLU A 79 3.59 -12.20 -18.48
CA GLU A 79 2.84 -12.57 -19.70
C GLU A 79 2.92 -11.49 -20.78
N ALA A 80 2.88 -10.23 -20.39
CA ALA A 80 2.92 -9.11 -21.30
C ALA A 80 4.32 -8.79 -21.81
N LEU A 81 5.25 -8.53 -20.90
CA LEU A 81 6.54 -7.90 -21.14
C LEU A 81 7.74 -8.84 -20.93
N GLY A 82 7.49 -10.05 -20.41
CA GLY A 82 8.51 -11.06 -20.14
C GLY A 82 9.12 -10.97 -18.73
N GLU A 83 9.95 -11.97 -18.40
CA GLU A 83 10.49 -12.21 -17.05
C GLU A 83 11.31 -11.03 -16.50
N ARG A 84 12.10 -10.40 -17.34
CA ARG A 84 12.97 -9.27 -16.95
C ARG A 84 12.16 -8.12 -16.36
N TRP A 85 11.10 -7.70 -17.05
CA TRP A 85 10.28 -6.58 -16.62
C TRP A 85 9.34 -6.96 -15.47
N ALA A 86 8.89 -8.21 -15.41
CA ALA A 86 8.16 -8.74 -14.28
C ALA A 86 9.00 -8.70 -13.00
N PHE A 87 10.28 -9.04 -13.10
CA PHE A 87 11.19 -8.97 -11.97
C PHE A 87 11.44 -7.52 -11.54
N VAL A 88 11.61 -6.58 -12.46
CA VAL A 88 11.70 -5.14 -12.12
C VAL A 88 10.43 -4.67 -11.39
N GLY A 89 9.25 -5.01 -11.91
CA GLY A 89 7.99 -4.58 -11.31
C GLY A 89 7.81 -5.07 -9.87
N ILE A 90 8.01 -6.37 -9.63
CA ILE A 90 7.82 -6.93 -8.28
C ILE A 90 8.94 -6.53 -7.32
N TRP A 91 10.16 -6.35 -7.81
CA TRP A 91 11.25 -5.80 -7.01
C TRP A 91 10.93 -4.39 -6.55
N CYS A 92 10.45 -3.51 -7.44
CA CYS A 92 10.04 -2.15 -7.08
C CYS A 92 8.89 -2.16 -6.07
N GLN A 93 7.89 -3.02 -6.22
CA GLN A 93 6.81 -3.18 -5.26
C GLN A 93 7.31 -3.65 -3.90
N TRP A 94 8.25 -4.59 -3.85
CA TRP A 94 8.82 -5.09 -2.61
C TRP A 94 9.72 -4.05 -1.92
N VAL A 95 10.59 -3.36 -2.67
CA VAL A 95 11.47 -2.33 -2.10
C VAL A 95 10.67 -1.13 -1.61
N GLN A 96 9.62 -0.73 -2.33
CA GLN A 96 8.71 0.33 -1.88
C GLN A 96 8.23 0.08 -0.45
N ILE A 97 7.79 -1.15 -0.17
CA ILE A 97 7.26 -1.48 1.15
C ILE A 97 8.36 -1.50 2.22
N LEU A 98 9.60 -1.92 1.88
CA LEU A 98 10.73 -1.84 2.81
C LEU A 98 10.99 -0.41 3.27
N VAL A 99 10.87 0.53 2.34
CA VAL A 99 11.08 1.98 2.59
C VAL A 99 9.90 2.58 3.36
N TRP A 100 8.68 2.08 3.15
CA TRP A 100 7.47 2.54 3.84
C TRP A 100 7.37 2.06 5.29
N TYR A 101 7.84 0.85 5.63
CA TYR A 101 7.70 0.31 6.99
C TYR A 101 8.24 1.21 8.10
N PRO A 102 9.43 1.83 8.01
CA PRO A 102 9.90 2.72 9.05
C PRO A 102 8.92 3.84 9.39
N THR A 103 8.24 4.41 8.39
CA THR A 103 7.30 5.50 8.60
C THR A 103 6.06 5.04 9.37
N VAL A 104 5.41 3.96 8.94
CA VAL A 104 4.22 3.44 9.63
C VAL A 104 4.55 2.88 11.02
N LEU A 105 5.73 2.28 11.20
CA LEU A 105 6.19 1.79 12.50
C LEU A 105 6.46 2.94 13.47
N ALA A 106 6.95 4.08 12.99
CA ALA A 106 7.08 5.28 13.80
C ALA A 106 5.71 5.79 14.28
N VAL A 107 4.70 5.80 13.40
CA VAL A 107 3.31 6.14 13.78
C VAL A 107 2.76 5.15 14.80
N CYS A 108 3.09 3.86 14.68
CA CYS A 108 2.74 2.86 15.70
C CYS A 108 3.36 3.18 17.07
N ALA A 109 4.64 3.58 17.09
CA ALA A 109 5.32 3.95 18.33
C ALA A 109 4.71 5.20 18.97
N VAL A 110 4.36 6.20 18.16
CA VAL A 110 3.63 7.40 18.62
C VAL A 110 2.26 7.00 19.18
N SER A 111 1.51 6.16 18.49
CA SER A 111 0.21 5.68 18.98
C SER A 111 0.33 4.93 20.30
N LEU A 112 1.35 4.09 20.46
CA LEU A 112 1.62 3.42 21.73
C LEU A 112 1.97 4.41 22.84
N SER A 113 2.75 5.46 22.54
CA SER A 113 3.07 6.48 23.55
C SER A 113 1.80 7.20 24.05
N TYR A 114 0.89 7.56 23.16
CA TYR A 114 -0.40 8.16 23.57
C TYR A 114 -1.27 7.24 24.42
N ALA A 115 -1.09 5.93 24.28
CA ALA A 115 -1.82 4.95 25.11
C ALA A 115 -1.20 4.77 26.51
N ILE A 116 0.12 5.00 26.68
CA ILE A 116 0.86 4.71 27.93
C ILE A 116 1.32 6.01 28.60
N ASP A 117 2.16 6.76 27.92
CA ASP A 117 2.74 8.05 28.35
C ASP A 117 3.06 8.90 27.13
N PRO A 118 2.28 9.97 26.88
CA PRO A 118 2.52 10.86 25.74
C PRO A 118 3.92 11.47 25.68
N GLY A 119 4.63 11.61 26.81
CA GLY A 119 5.99 12.13 26.85
C GLY A 119 7.04 11.24 26.17
N MET A 120 6.71 9.98 25.87
CA MET A 120 7.64 9.04 25.24
C MET A 120 7.72 9.18 23.71
N HIS A 121 6.82 9.95 23.06
CA HIS A 121 6.75 10.02 21.61
C HIS A 121 8.03 10.58 20.96
N ASP A 122 8.79 11.44 21.65
CA ASP A 122 10.03 12.03 21.15
C ASP A 122 11.29 11.21 21.49
N VAL A 123 11.14 10.15 22.26
CA VAL A 123 12.27 9.33 22.71
C VAL A 123 12.69 8.36 21.60
N GLY A 124 13.86 8.59 21.00
CA GLY A 124 14.35 7.83 19.83
C GLY A 124 14.46 6.33 20.07
N TRP A 125 15.06 5.90 21.19
CA TRP A 125 15.18 4.47 21.50
C TRP A 125 13.82 3.78 21.67
N PHE A 126 12.83 4.48 22.24
CA PHE A 126 11.47 3.96 22.39
C PHE A 126 10.85 3.66 21.02
N LYS A 127 10.94 4.63 20.09
CA LYS A 127 10.44 4.45 18.71
C LYS A 127 11.06 3.20 18.06
N VAL A 128 12.36 3.02 18.16
CA VAL A 128 13.07 1.89 17.55
C VAL A 128 12.68 0.56 18.20
N VAL A 129 12.67 0.48 19.55
CA VAL A 129 12.32 -0.77 20.25
C VAL A 129 10.88 -1.19 19.93
N VAL A 130 9.94 -0.24 19.92
CA VAL A 130 8.54 -0.50 19.60
C VAL A 130 8.39 -0.92 18.13
N SER A 131 9.05 -0.21 17.20
CA SER A 131 9.05 -0.54 15.77
C SER A 131 9.57 -1.95 15.51
N LEU A 132 10.70 -2.31 16.07
CA LEU A 132 11.29 -3.65 15.95
C LEU A 132 10.39 -4.72 16.57
N GLY A 133 9.87 -4.47 17.77
CA GLY A 133 8.96 -5.39 18.46
C GLY A 133 7.71 -5.69 17.64
N ILE A 134 7.05 -4.66 17.12
CA ILE A 134 5.84 -4.79 16.28
C ILE A 134 6.16 -5.53 14.99
N PHE A 135 7.24 -5.14 14.27
CA PHE A 135 7.54 -5.74 12.97
C PHE A 135 7.91 -7.21 13.07
N TRP A 136 8.73 -7.58 14.07
CA TRP A 136 9.08 -8.97 14.33
C TRP A 136 7.87 -9.78 14.80
N ALA A 137 7.03 -9.23 15.67
CA ALA A 137 5.78 -9.90 16.07
C ALA A 137 4.87 -10.17 14.87
N ALA A 138 4.63 -9.17 14.00
CA ALA A 138 3.86 -9.32 12.78
C ALA A 138 4.45 -10.39 11.85
N THR A 139 5.78 -10.39 11.66
CA THR A 139 6.49 -11.37 10.83
C THR A 139 6.32 -12.79 11.39
N LEU A 140 6.50 -12.99 12.70
CA LEU A 140 6.38 -14.29 13.36
C LEU A 140 4.93 -14.82 13.36
N ILE A 141 3.95 -13.94 13.53
CA ILE A 141 2.52 -14.32 13.42
C ILE A 141 2.21 -14.79 12.00
N ASN A 142 2.71 -14.08 10.99
CA ASN A 142 2.52 -14.44 9.59
C ASN A 142 3.17 -15.78 9.21
N PHE A 143 4.20 -16.24 9.93
CA PHE A 143 4.76 -17.59 9.74
C PHE A 143 3.77 -18.72 10.03
N LYS A 144 2.74 -18.48 10.87
CA LYS A 144 1.67 -19.45 11.14
C LYS A 144 0.72 -19.66 9.96
N GLY A 145 0.84 -18.84 8.92
CA GLY A 145 0.11 -18.94 7.66
C GLY A 145 -1.11 -18.05 7.56
N LEU A 146 -1.62 -17.94 6.33
CA LEU A 146 -2.70 -17.04 5.94
C LEU A 146 -4.03 -17.21 6.71
N SER A 147 -4.33 -18.43 7.21
CA SER A 147 -5.61 -18.68 7.89
C SER A 147 -5.72 -18.02 9.27
N ILE A 148 -4.62 -18.02 10.03
CA ILE A 148 -4.59 -17.42 11.37
C ILE A 148 -4.33 -15.92 11.25
N SER A 149 -3.38 -15.54 10.41
CA SER A 149 -3.06 -14.12 10.17
C SER A 149 -4.25 -13.38 9.54
N GLY A 150 -4.99 -14.00 8.61
CA GLY A 150 -6.11 -13.37 7.91
C GLY A 150 -7.28 -12.98 8.82
N TRP A 151 -7.70 -13.87 9.76
CA TRP A 151 -8.75 -13.52 10.71
C TRP A 151 -8.31 -12.39 11.66
N LEU A 152 -7.12 -12.52 12.24
CA LEU A 152 -6.57 -11.52 13.15
C LEU A 152 -6.42 -10.17 12.45
N THR A 153 -5.83 -10.15 11.26
CA THR A 153 -5.69 -8.95 10.43
C THR A 153 -7.03 -8.29 10.17
N THR A 154 -8.05 -9.08 9.77
CA THR A 154 -9.38 -8.55 9.51
C THR A 154 -9.97 -7.89 10.75
N ALA A 155 -9.92 -8.55 11.91
CA ALA A 155 -10.42 -8.00 13.16
C ALA A 155 -9.69 -6.71 13.56
N LEU A 156 -8.34 -6.69 13.45
CA LEU A 156 -7.52 -5.53 13.75
C LEU A 156 -7.82 -4.35 12.84
N LEU A 157 -8.02 -4.59 11.54
CA LEU A 157 -8.36 -3.55 10.58
C LEU A 157 -9.76 -2.95 10.83
N TYR A 158 -10.76 -3.79 11.09
CA TYR A 158 -12.11 -3.28 11.37
C TYR A 158 -12.16 -2.45 12.64
N LEU A 159 -11.62 -2.98 13.74
CA LEU A 159 -11.69 -2.32 15.04
C LEU A 159 -10.68 -1.19 15.17
N GLY A 160 -9.51 -1.36 14.57
CA GLY A 160 -8.40 -0.42 14.76
C GLY A 160 -8.27 0.64 13.68
N THR A 161 -8.86 0.45 12.49
CA THR A 161 -8.81 1.46 11.42
C THR A 161 -10.19 2.04 11.15
N LEU A 162 -11.18 1.21 10.78
CA LEU A 162 -12.48 1.73 10.37
C LEU A 162 -13.23 2.39 11.52
N LEU A 163 -13.23 1.79 12.70
CA LEU A 163 -13.93 2.36 13.86
C LEU A 163 -13.35 3.73 14.27
N PRO A 164 -12.03 3.92 14.46
CA PRO A 164 -11.46 5.25 14.73
C PRO A 164 -11.74 6.27 13.62
N VAL A 165 -11.66 5.89 12.33
CA VAL A 165 -11.96 6.82 11.23
C VAL A 165 -13.42 7.25 11.24
N PHE A 166 -14.36 6.31 11.37
CA PHE A 166 -15.78 6.68 11.46
C PHE A 166 -16.09 7.53 12.69
N LEU A 167 -15.42 7.27 13.81
CA LEU A 167 -15.54 8.10 14.99
C LEU A 167 -15.00 9.53 14.74
N ALA A 168 -13.83 9.66 14.11
CA ALA A 168 -13.25 10.96 13.75
C ALA A 168 -14.19 11.75 12.83
N ILE A 169 -14.76 11.10 11.80
CA ILE A 169 -15.76 11.71 10.90
C ILE A 169 -17.00 12.13 11.69
N GLY A 170 -17.52 11.28 12.57
CA GLY A 170 -18.69 11.58 13.41
C GLY A 170 -18.44 12.73 14.36
N LEU A 171 -17.25 12.80 14.99
CA LEU A 171 -16.86 13.91 15.86
C LEU A 171 -16.70 15.23 15.10
N ALA A 172 -16.14 15.21 13.89
CA ALA A 172 -16.06 16.40 13.04
C ALA A 172 -17.45 16.89 12.60
N ALA A 173 -18.34 15.97 12.21
CA ALA A 173 -19.72 16.31 11.87
C ALA A 173 -20.49 16.89 13.08
N TRP A 174 -20.33 16.29 14.26
CA TRP A 174 -20.92 16.81 15.48
C TRP A 174 -20.35 18.18 15.85
N TRP A 175 -19.04 18.39 15.70
CA TRP A 175 -18.39 19.68 15.96
C TRP A 175 -19.00 20.79 15.12
N LEU A 176 -19.10 20.59 13.81
CA LEU A 176 -19.73 21.53 12.89
C LEU A 176 -21.22 21.73 13.18
N GLY A 177 -21.96 20.64 13.42
CA GLY A 177 -23.39 20.68 13.72
C GLY A 177 -23.72 21.37 15.04
N SER A 178 -22.76 21.46 15.97
CA SER A 178 -22.90 22.22 17.23
C SER A 178 -22.57 23.72 17.10
N GLY A 179 -22.32 24.21 15.87
CA GLY A 179 -22.05 25.62 15.57
C GLY A 179 -20.64 26.08 15.99
N ARG A 180 -19.72 25.15 16.20
CA ARG A 180 -18.31 25.45 16.51
C ARG A 180 -17.55 25.80 15.24
N GLU A 181 -16.55 26.65 15.37
CA GLU A 181 -15.74 27.07 14.23
C GLU A 181 -14.88 25.93 13.69
N SER A 182 -14.81 25.85 12.36
CA SER A 182 -13.89 24.96 11.64
C SER A 182 -12.48 25.57 11.65
N ALA A 183 -11.45 24.72 11.76
CA ALA A 183 -10.07 25.15 11.65
C ALA A 183 -9.69 25.57 10.21
N ILE A 184 -10.45 25.14 9.21
CA ILE A 184 -10.30 25.56 7.81
C ILE A 184 -11.55 26.31 7.33
N PRO A 185 -11.42 27.27 6.38
CA PRO A 185 -12.59 27.92 5.77
C PRO A 185 -13.38 26.92 4.92
N LEU A 186 -14.66 26.74 5.23
CA LEU A 186 -15.58 25.85 4.50
C LEU A 186 -16.35 26.63 3.42
N GLU A 187 -15.62 27.36 2.59
CA GLU A 187 -16.15 28.14 1.48
C GLU A 187 -15.81 27.51 0.14
N TRP A 188 -16.64 27.72 -0.88
CA TRP A 188 -16.38 27.20 -2.22
C TRP A 188 -15.04 27.69 -2.81
N SER A 189 -14.63 28.92 -2.45
CA SER A 189 -13.32 29.49 -2.79
C SER A 189 -12.14 28.68 -2.23
N GLY A 190 -12.33 28.05 -1.07
CA GLY A 190 -11.34 27.19 -0.45
C GLY A 190 -11.11 25.84 -1.14
N LEU A 191 -12.01 25.41 -2.04
CA LEU A 191 -11.81 24.21 -2.85
C LEU A 191 -10.76 24.39 -3.96
N VAL A 192 -10.53 25.64 -4.39
CA VAL A 192 -9.63 25.91 -5.50
C VAL A 192 -8.18 25.72 -5.05
N PRO A 193 -7.45 24.74 -5.62
CA PRO A 193 -6.05 24.56 -5.32
C PRO A 193 -5.22 25.81 -5.68
N ARG A 194 -4.39 26.25 -4.76
CA ARG A 194 -3.35 27.26 -5.06
C ARG A 194 -2.03 26.52 -5.14
N ILE A 195 -1.46 26.50 -6.31
CA ILE A 195 -0.17 25.85 -6.60
C ILE A 195 0.75 26.93 -7.14
N ASP A 196 1.59 27.44 -6.25
CA ASP A 196 2.51 28.54 -6.58
C ASP A 196 3.91 28.02 -6.95
N SER A 197 4.19 26.75 -6.69
CA SER A 197 5.49 26.13 -6.96
C SER A 197 5.39 24.65 -7.33
N ILE A 198 6.41 24.12 -8.03
CA ILE A 198 6.52 22.71 -8.35
C ILE A 198 6.70 21.85 -7.09
N GLY A 199 7.29 22.39 -6.03
CA GLY A 199 7.45 21.69 -4.75
C GLY A 199 6.12 21.41 -4.03
N GLU A 200 5.11 22.26 -4.22
CA GLU A 200 3.74 21.98 -3.73
C GLU A 200 3.10 20.87 -4.53
N VAL A 201 3.34 20.80 -5.85
CA VAL A 201 2.87 19.69 -6.68
C VAL A 201 3.47 18.37 -6.18
N VAL A 202 4.74 18.35 -5.74
CA VAL A 202 5.37 17.15 -5.17
C VAL A 202 4.61 16.65 -3.95
N GLY A 203 4.23 17.54 -3.03
CA GLY A 203 3.41 17.19 -1.87
C GLY A 203 2.07 16.56 -2.27
N VAL A 204 1.39 17.20 -3.24
CA VAL A 204 0.10 16.68 -3.77
C VAL A 204 0.26 15.31 -4.45
N VAL A 205 1.36 15.10 -5.18
CA VAL A 205 1.66 13.83 -5.85
C VAL A 205 1.90 12.70 -4.85
N ALA A 206 2.29 12.98 -3.62
CA ALA A 206 2.40 11.98 -2.55
C ALA A 206 1.05 11.28 -2.24
N ILE A 207 -0.09 11.89 -2.59
CA ILE A 207 -1.43 11.27 -2.52
C ILE A 207 -1.51 9.93 -3.29
N PHE A 208 -0.66 9.73 -4.32
CA PHE A 208 -0.57 8.43 -4.99
C PHE A 208 -0.36 7.27 -4.01
N SER A 209 0.45 7.46 -2.97
CA SER A 209 0.73 6.43 -1.97
C SER A 209 -0.55 5.99 -1.26
N PHE A 210 -1.46 6.93 -0.97
CA PHE A 210 -2.71 6.69 -0.27
C PHE A 210 -3.85 6.19 -1.17
N LEU A 211 -3.64 6.19 -2.49
CA LEU A 211 -4.55 5.64 -3.49
C LEU A 211 -3.97 4.41 -4.20
N SER A 212 -2.92 3.80 -3.62
CA SER A 212 -2.26 2.61 -4.16
C SER A 212 -2.64 1.36 -3.38
N GLY A 213 -2.53 0.18 -4.01
CA GLY A 213 -2.68 -1.12 -3.33
C GLY A 213 -3.92 -1.93 -3.70
N LEU A 214 -4.83 -1.43 -4.53
CA LEU A 214 -6.01 -2.20 -4.96
C LEU A 214 -5.63 -3.54 -5.62
N GLU A 215 -4.51 -3.58 -6.33
CA GLU A 215 -4.00 -4.75 -7.04
C GLU A 215 -3.34 -5.77 -6.10
N VAL A 216 -2.97 -5.41 -4.87
CA VAL A 216 -2.24 -6.30 -3.93
C VAL A 216 -3.01 -7.60 -3.67
N ASN A 217 -4.34 -7.51 -3.56
CA ASN A 217 -5.18 -8.68 -3.35
C ASN A 217 -5.34 -9.58 -4.60
N SER A 218 -4.73 -9.21 -5.74
CA SER A 218 -4.74 -10.05 -6.95
C SER A 218 -4.15 -11.44 -6.73
N VAL A 219 -3.25 -11.60 -5.76
CA VAL A 219 -2.70 -12.91 -5.36
C VAL A 219 -3.78 -13.88 -4.86
N HIS A 220 -4.95 -13.39 -4.48
CA HIS A 220 -6.08 -14.19 -3.99
C HIS A 220 -7.18 -14.40 -5.04
N PHE A 221 -7.09 -13.81 -6.22
CA PHE A 221 -8.16 -13.81 -7.21
C PHE A 221 -8.56 -15.21 -7.69
N ARG A 222 -7.63 -16.18 -7.72
CA ARG A 222 -7.94 -17.58 -8.05
C ARG A 222 -8.89 -18.26 -7.04
N HIS A 223 -8.92 -17.78 -5.78
CA HIS A 223 -9.76 -18.34 -4.73
C HIS A 223 -11.12 -17.65 -4.60
N VAL A 224 -11.42 -16.70 -5.50
CA VAL A 224 -12.67 -15.95 -5.50
C VAL A 224 -13.76 -16.78 -6.14
N ARG A 225 -14.93 -16.83 -5.49
CA ARG A 225 -16.12 -17.45 -6.07
C ARG A 225 -16.62 -16.57 -7.25
N ASP A 226 -16.81 -17.18 -8.42
CA ASP A 226 -17.20 -16.50 -9.65
C ASP A 226 -16.32 -15.27 -9.95
N PRO A 227 -15.00 -15.47 -10.22
CA PRO A 227 -14.02 -14.38 -10.34
C PRO A 227 -14.40 -13.37 -11.42
N GLN A 228 -15.03 -13.83 -12.51
CA GLN A 228 -15.41 -13.02 -13.65
C GLN A 228 -16.39 -11.88 -13.30
N ARG A 229 -17.24 -12.09 -12.28
CA ARG A 229 -18.22 -11.09 -11.83
C ARG A 229 -17.81 -10.45 -10.52
N SER A 230 -17.21 -11.24 -9.62
CA SER A 230 -16.90 -10.78 -8.26
C SER A 230 -15.73 -9.82 -8.23
N ILE A 231 -14.67 -10.04 -9.03
CA ILE A 231 -13.48 -9.19 -9.01
C ILE A 231 -13.79 -7.75 -9.42
N PRO A 232 -14.41 -7.46 -10.58
CA PRO A 232 -14.70 -6.08 -10.98
C PRO A 232 -15.62 -5.36 -9.99
N ARG A 233 -16.64 -6.06 -9.50
CA ARG A 233 -17.60 -5.48 -8.55
C ARG A 233 -16.97 -5.20 -7.19
N SER A 234 -16.10 -6.10 -6.70
CA SER A 234 -15.41 -5.89 -5.42
C SER A 234 -14.45 -4.71 -5.50
N LEU A 235 -13.70 -4.56 -6.60
CA LEU A 235 -12.78 -3.44 -6.80
C LEU A 235 -13.52 -2.11 -6.93
N LEU A 236 -14.67 -2.08 -7.62
CA LEU A 236 -15.50 -0.88 -7.69
C LEU A 236 -16.06 -0.51 -6.31
N PHE A 237 -16.64 -1.48 -5.59
CA PHE A 237 -17.20 -1.24 -4.25
C PHE A 237 -16.14 -0.78 -3.25
N SER A 238 -14.99 -1.47 -3.21
CA SER A 238 -13.87 -1.07 -2.35
C SER A 238 -13.33 0.30 -2.72
N GLY A 239 -13.25 0.62 -4.02
CA GLY A 239 -12.80 1.92 -4.50
C GLY A 239 -13.67 3.07 -3.99
N VAL A 240 -15.00 2.95 -4.11
CA VAL A 240 -15.94 3.96 -3.57
C VAL A 240 -15.81 4.08 -2.07
N LEU A 241 -15.70 2.95 -1.35
CA LEU A 241 -15.55 2.94 0.11
C LEU A 241 -14.24 3.61 0.55
N VAL A 242 -13.12 3.26 -0.11
CA VAL A 242 -11.80 3.85 0.15
C VAL A 242 -11.85 5.37 -0.02
N LEU A 243 -12.39 5.85 -1.14
CA LEU A 243 -12.47 7.29 -1.40
C LEU A 243 -13.31 8.02 -0.35
N ALA A 244 -14.49 7.49 -0.04
CA ALA A 244 -15.35 8.09 0.96
C ALA A 244 -14.66 8.18 2.33
N ILE A 245 -14.02 7.10 2.77
CA ILE A 245 -13.35 7.05 4.07
C ILE A 245 -12.10 7.94 4.07
N SER A 246 -11.28 7.90 3.03
CA SER A 246 -10.04 8.69 2.97
C SER A 246 -10.32 10.20 2.92
N VAL A 247 -11.26 10.63 2.06
CA VAL A 247 -11.62 12.05 1.95
C VAL A 247 -12.26 12.56 3.24
N LEU A 248 -13.28 11.86 3.75
CA LEU A 248 -13.99 12.29 4.96
C LEU A 248 -13.08 12.18 6.21
N GLY A 249 -12.24 11.14 6.27
CA GLY A 249 -11.26 10.97 7.35
C GLY A 249 -10.22 12.10 7.36
N ALA A 250 -9.64 12.44 6.22
CA ALA A 250 -8.69 13.55 6.11
C ALA A 250 -9.36 14.91 6.38
N LEU A 251 -10.58 15.13 5.89
CA LEU A 251 -11.37 16.32 6.20
C LEU A 251 -11.67 16.44 7.71
N SER A 252 -11.89 15.33 8.41
CA SER A 252 -12.10 15.36 9.87
C SER A 252 -10.88 15.90 10.61
N VAL A 253 -9.67 15.59 10.14
CA VAL A 253 -8.44 16.18 10.68
C VAL A 253 -8.37 17.66 10.35
N ALA A 254 -8.55 18.03 9.08
CA ALA A 254 -8.47 19.42 8.61
C ALA A 254 -9.47 20.36 9.30
N VAL A 255 -10.70 19.90 9.55
CA VAL A 255 -11.77 20.67 10.20
C VAL A 255 -11.50 20.93 11.67
N LEU A 256 -10.87 19.96 12.36
CA LEU A 256 -10.70 20.01 13.81
C LEU A 256 -9.33 20.54 14.24
N VAL A 257 -8.28 20.32 13.45
CA VAL A 257 -6.90 20.68 13.79
C VAL A 257 -6.41 21.74 12.81
N PRO A 258 -5.92 22.92 13.29
CA PRO A 258 -5.28 23.90 12.42
C PRO A 258 -4.11 23.26 11.64
N VAL A 259 -3.97 23.61 10.37
CA VAL A 259 -2.97 23.01 9.48
C VAL A 259 -1.54 23.15 10.02
N GLU A 260 -1.26 24.25 10.71
CA GLU A 260 0.03 24.54 11.33
C GLU A 260 0.36 23.64 12.53
N GLU A 261 -0.67 23.07 13.17
CA GLU A 261 -0.58 22.23 14.37
C GLU A 261 -0.68 20.74 14.06
N ILE A 262 -0.96 20.36 12.79
CA ILE A 262 -1.10 18.95 12.43
C ILE A 262 0.26 18.26 12.55
N ASP A 263 0.32 17.28 13.44
CA ASP A 263 1.44 16.34 13.53
C ASP A 263 1.20 15.15 12.59
N LEU A 264 2.15 14.86 11.72
CA LEU A 264 2.00 13.80 10.71
C LEU A 264 1.83 12.40 11.32
N ALA A 265 2.44 12.16 12.47
CA ALA A 265 2.36 10.87 13.13
C ALA A 265 1.20 10.78 14.14
N ALA A 266 0.80 11.90 14.77
CA ALA A 266 -0.20 11.94 15.82
C ALA A 266 -1.52 12.61 15.40
N GLY A 267 -1.63 13.19 14.21
CA GLY A 267 -2.75 14.07 13.82
C GLY A 267 -4.13 13.44 13.96
N THR A 268 -4.29 12.15 13.67
CA THR A 268 -5.56 11.45 13.92
C THR A 268 -5.90 11.39 15.41
N LEU A 269 -4.90 11.25 16.29
CA LEU A 269 -5.11 11.24 17.74
C LEU A 269 -5.37 12.66 18.27
N GLN A 270 -4.80 13.69 17.63
CA GLN A 270 -5.09 15.10 17.95
C GLN A 270 -6.58 15.42 17.76
N VAL A 271 -7.24 14.85 16.73
CA VAL A 271 -8.70 14.98 16.52
C VAL A 271 -9.46 14.52 17.76
N PHE A 272 -9.11 13.35 18.30
CA PHE A 272 -9.75 12.82 19.48
C PHE A 272 -9.45 13.66 20.73
N ALA A 273 -8.20 14.06 20.93
CA ALA A 273 -7.80 14.90 22.06
C ALA A 273 -8.51 16.26 22.05
N LYS A 274 -8.63 16.90 20.89
CA LYS A 274 -9.28 18.21 20.70
C LYS A 274 -10.75 18.19 21.10
N VAL A 275 -11.46 17.10 20.77
CA VAL A 275 -12.91 17.00 21.01
C VAL A 275 -13.22 16.36 22.36
N LEU A 276 -12.56 15.26 22.71
CA LEU A 276 -12.89 14.47 23.90
C LEU A 276 -12.30 15.06 25.18
N GLY A 277 -11.15 15.76 25.08
CA GLY A 277 -10.51 16.40 26.25
C GLY A 277 -11.42 17.38 26.99
N PRO A 278 -11.98 18.41 26.32
CA PRO A 278 -12.87 19.38 26.94
C PRO A 278 -14.19 18.79 27.48
N LEU A 279 -14.60 17.61 26.97
CA LEU A 279 -15.79 16.88 27.43
C LEU A 279 -15.53 16.04 28.69
N GLY A 280 -14.29 16.01 29.21
CA GLY A 280 -13.91 15.17 30.33
C GLY A 280 -13.65 13.71 29.96
N TRP A 281 -13.64 13.38 28.66
CA TRP A 281 -13.44 12.03 28.13
C TRP A 281 -12.01 11.80 27.60
N GLY A 282 -11.04 12.55 28.11
CA GLY A 282 -9.63 12.46 27.69
C GLY A 282 -9.02 11.06 27.79
N TRP A 283 -9.50 10.22 28.74
CA TRP A 283 -9.08 8.83 28.87
C TRP A 283 -9.40 7.98 27.61
N MET A 284 -10.45 8.34 26.85
CA MET A 284 -10.79 7.66 25.61
C MET A 284 -9.71 7.81 24.53
N VAL A 285 -8.92 8.88 24.58
CA VAL A 285 -7.80 9.09 23.62
C VAL A 285 -6.80 7.95 23.72
N ALA A 286 -6.46 7.50 24.95
CA ALA A 286 -5.58 6.35 25.15
C ALA A 286 -6.18 5.04 24.59
N VAL A 287 -7.47 4.83 24.79
CA VAL A 287 -8.18 3.66 24.22
C VAL A 287 -8.16 3.69 22.69
N LEU A 288 -8.47 4.85 22.09
CA LEU A 288 -8.48 5.03 20.64
C LEU A 288 -7.07 4.93 20.04
N ALA A 289 -6.06 5.39 20.76
CA ALA A 289 -4.65 5.20 20.38
C ALA A 289 -4.28 3.72 20.36
N GLY A 290 -4.70 2.95 21.37
CA GLY A 290 -4.52 1.49 21.38
C GLY A 290 -5.24 0.77 20.24
N LEU A 291 -6.47 1.21 19.91
CA LEU A 291 -7.21 0.69 18.76
C LEU A 291 -6.52 1.06 17.43
N ALA A 292 -6.10 2.31 17.26
CA ALA A 292 -5.37 2.75 16.06
C ALA A 292 -4.07 1.96 15.87
N LEU A 293 -3.31 1.75 16.95
CA LEU A 293 -2.13 0.89 16.93
C LEU A 293 -2.47 -0.52 16.47
N ALA A 294 -3.54 -1.11 16.99
CA ALA A 294 -4.00 -2.44 16.58
C ALA A 294 -4.35 -2.49 15.08
N GLY A 295 -5.02 -1.46 14.56
CA GLY A 295 -5.33 -1.32 13.13
C GLY A 295 -4.09 -1.25 12.25
N MET A 296 -3.11 -0.45 12.65
CA MET A 296 -1.84 -0.34 11.93
C MET A 296 -1.03 -1.64 11.95
N ILE A 297 -1.04 -2.39 13.06
CA ILE A 297 -0.45 -3.73 13.10
C ILE A 297 -1.16 -4.65 12.09
N GLY A 298 -2.49 -4.61 12.02
CA GLY A 298 -3.27 -5.34 11.02
C GLY A 298 -2.87 -4.95 9.59
N HIS A 299 -2.71 -3.67 9.31
CA HIS A 299 -2.25 -3.14 8.03
C HIS A 299 -0.84 -3.66 7.66
N ILE A 300 0.11 -3.55 8.58
CA ILE A 300 1.47 -4.10 8.42
C ILE A 300 1.42 -5.61 8.08
N MET A 301 0.58 -6.39 8.78
CA MET A 301 0.47 -7.84 8.56
C MET A 301 0.03 -8.19 7.14
N VAL A 302 -0.88 -7.43 6.52
CA VAL A 302 -1.29 -7.63 5.13
C VAL A 302 -0.13 -7.41 4.18
N TRP A 303 0.58 -6.30 4.35
CA TRP A 303 1.66 -5.91 3.47
C TRP A 303 2.92 -6.78 3.62
N VAL A 304 3.11 -7.44 4.76
CA VAL A 304 4.24 -8.39 4.96
C VAL A 304 4.15 -9.57 4.01
N ILE A 305 2.95 -10.08 3.68
CA ILE A 305 2.79 -11.30 2.88
C ILE A 305 2.72 -11.00 1.37
N GLY A 306 1.91 -10.03 0.95
CA GLY A 306 1.59 -9.82 -0.47
C GLY A 306 2.84 -9.72 -1.37
N PRO A 307 3.69 -8.71 -1.21
CA PRO A 307 4.90 -8.54 -2.03
C PRO A 307 5.93 -9.65 -1.85
N THR A 308 6.04 -10.23 -0.65
CA THR A 308 6.99 -11.34 -0.39
C THR A 308 6.58 -12.63 -1.09
N GLU A 309 5.27 -12.88 -1.23
CA GLU A 309 4.76 -14.04 -2.00
C GLU A 309 5.05 -13.87 -3.49
N SER A 310 4.87 -12.70 -4.05
CA SER A 310 5.19 -12.43 -5.45
C SER A 310 6.69 -12.58 -5.74
N LEU A 311 7.54 -12.15 -4.81
CA LEU A 311 8.99 -12.33 -4.92
C LEU A 311 9.40 -13.81 -4.80
N ARG A 312 8.69 -14.61 -3.98
CA ARG A 312 8.86 -16.06 -3.90
C ARG A 312 8.53 -16.73 -5.24
N VAL A 313 7.45 -16.32 -5.90
CA VAL A 313 7.09 -16.82 -7.25
C VAL A 313 8.20 -16.49 -8.26
N ALA A 314 8.79 -15.28 -8.17
CA ALA A 314 9.96 -14.95 -9.01
C ALA A 314 11.18 -15.85 -8.70
N ALA A 315 11.36 -16.28 -7.44
CA ALA A 315 12.39 -17.26 -7.08
C ALA A 315 12.12 -18.64 -7.70
N GLU A 316 10.86 -19.08 -7.72
CA GLU A 316 10.46 -20.34 -8.37
C GLU A 316 10.72 -20.32 -9.88
N ASP A 317 10.59 -19.17 -10.50
CA ASP A 317 10.95 -18.96 -11.90
C ASP A 317 12.48 -18.89 -12.15
N GLY A 318 13.31 -19.01 -11.09
CA GLY A 318 14.78 -19.07 -11.19
C GLY A 318 15.45 -17.69 -11.27
N LEU A 319 14.74 -16.61 -10.98
CA LEU A 319 15.27 -15.24 -11.09
C LEU A 319 16.15 -14.82 -9.91
N ILE A 320 15.95 -15.47 -8.75
CA ILE A 320 16.76 -15.30 -7.54
C ILE A 320 17.05 -16.67 -6.92
N PRO A 321 18.06 -16.77 -6.01
CA PRO A 321 18.51 -18.05 -5.48
C PRO A 321 17.40 -18.88 -4.84
N PRO A 322 17.47 -20.24 -4.94
CA PRO A 322 16.41 -21.15 -4.49
C PRO A 322 16.18 -21.12 -2.97
N VAL A 323 17.08 -20.55 -2.21
CA VAL A 323 16.89 -20.31 -0.76
C VAL A 323 15.63 -19.47 -0.47
N PHE A 324 15.21 -18.61 -1.40
CA PHE A 324 14.03 -17.75 -1.30
C PHE A 324 12.70 -18.44 -1.70
N GLN A 325 12.76 -19.68 -2.20
CA GLN A 325 11.57 -20.49 -2.48
C GLN A 325 10.99 -21.14 -1.21
N ARG A 326 11.75 -21.18 -0.11
CA ARG A 326 11.37 -21.88 1.12
C ARG A 326 10.17 -21.20 1.79
N THR A 327 9.18 -22.04 2.12
CA THR A 327 7.98 -21.65 2.85
C THR A 327 7.98 -22.20 4.28
N THR A 328 7.16 -21.62 5.14
CA THR A 328 6.82 -22.17 6.46
C THR A 328 5.82 -23.32 6.31
N ALA A 329 5.58 -24.07 7.39
CA ALA A 329 4.52 -25.08 7.42
C ALA A 329 3.13 -24.49 7.11
N GLY A 330 2.93 -23.18 7.34
CA GLY A 330 1.70 -22.44 6.99
C GLY A 330 1.69 -21.91 5.56
N GLY A 331 2.71 -22.18 4.74
CA GLY A 331 2.84 -21.75 3.34
C GLY A 331 3.36 -20.32 3.14
N ALA A 332 3.78 -19.62 4.20
CA ALA A 332 4.31 -18.26 4.09
C ALA A 332 5.78 -18.27 3.57
N PRO A 333 6.21 -17.27 2.76
CA PRO A 333 7.54 -17.18 2.15
C PRO A 333 8.64 -16.84 3.19
N ARG A 334 9.06 -17.85 3.94
CA ARG A 334 9.90 -17.72 5.14
C ARG A 334 11.14 -16.86 4.94
N ASN A 335 11.97 -17.19 3.95
CA ASN A 335 13.28 -16.56 3.83
C ASN A 335 13.21 -15.16 3.22
N VAL A 336 12.21 -14.90 2.36
CA VAL A 336 11.93 -13.56 1.87
C VAL A 336 11.48 -12.65 3.02
N MET A 337 10.58 -13.15 3.88
CA MET A 337 10.10 -12.41 5.06
C MET A 337 11.24 -12.15 6.08
N LEU A 338 12.16 -13.11 6.28
CA LEU A 338 13.32 -12.89 7.15
C LEU A 338 14.28 -11.86 6.58
N LEU A 339 14.54 -11.89 5.26
CA LEU A 339 15.34 -10.85 4.60
C LEU A 339 14.67 -9.47 4.77
N GLN A 340 13.37 -9.40 4.52
CA GLN A 340 12.56 -8.19 4.73
C GLN A 340 12.70 -7.68 6.17
N ALA A 341 12.54 -8.56 7.16
CA ALA A 341 12.65 -8.19 8.57
C ALA A 341 14.06 -7.67 8.93
N GLY A 342 15.09 -8.29 8.38
CA GLY A 342 16.47 -7.82 8.56
C GLY A 342 16.69 -6.41 7.98
N VAL A 343 16.22 -6.17 6.74
CA VAL A 343 16.36 -4.85 6.08
C VAL A 343 15.55 -3.78 6.82
N VAL A 344 14.30 -4.08 7.18
CA VAL A 344 13.45 -3.13 7.93
C VAL A 344 14.07 -2.82 9.30
N SER A 345 14.65 -3.84 9.98
CA SER A 345 15.35 -3.62 11.26
C SER A 345 16.52 -2.65 11.09
N LEU A 346 17.30 -2.82 10.02
CA LEU A 346 18.41 -1.90 9.73
C LEU A 346 17.90 -0.47 9.47
N LEU A 347 16.84 -0.32 8.67
CA LEU A 347 16.24 0.98 8.39
C LEU A 347 15.69 1.64 9.67
N CYS A 348 15.03 0.88 10.55
CA CYS A 348 14.55 1.40 11.83
C CYS A 348 15.72 1.82 12.75
N LEU A 349 16.83 1.09 12.75
CA LEU A 349 18.01 1.48 13.51
C LEU A 349 18.65 2.79 12.99
N LEU A 350 18.61 3.03 11.69
CA LEU A 350 19.09 4.29 11.12
C LEU A 350 18.28 5.51 11.62
N MET A 351 17.02 5.33 12.05
CA MET A 351 16.23 6.41 12.64
C MET A 351 16.78 6.94 13.96
N LEU A 352 17.70 6.23 14.62
CA LEU A 352 18.42 6.74 15.82
C LEU A 352 19.39 7.87 15.50
N PHE A 353 19.88 7.92 14.27
CA PHE A 353 20.93 8.85 13.82
C PHE A 353 20.40 10.06 13.05
N PHE A 354 19.12 10.03 12.69
CA PHE A 354 18.52 11.03 11.83
C PHE A 354 17.21 11.55 12.43
N ASP A 355 16.90 12.81 12.17
CA ASP A 355 15.61 13.41 12.52
C ASP A 355 14.48 12.71 11.75
N LEU A 356 13.49 12.21 12.50
CA LEU A 356 12.38 11.43 11.94
C LEU A 356 11.60 12.20 10.87
N ASN A 357 11.27 13.47 11.12
CA ASN A 357 10.47 14.28 10.20
C ASN A 357 11.19 14.51 8.87
N ARG A 358 12.51 14.70 8.92
CA ARG A 358 13.34 14.89 7.72
C ARG A 358 13.39 13.67 6.83
N ILE A 359 13.53 12.49 7.45
CA ILE A 359 13.59 11.21 6.74
C ILE A 359 12.21 10.79 6.27
N PHE A 360 11.17 11.09 7.04
CA PHE A 360 9.79 10.69 6.73
C PHE A 360 9.38 11.13 5.31
N TYR A 361 9.54 12.42 4.98
CA TYR A 361 9.21 12.92 3.64
C TYR A 361 10.05 12.27 2.54
N PHE A 362 11.37 12.13 2.77
CA PHE A 362 12.24 11.47 1.80
C PHE A 362 11.82 10.03 1.54
N LEU A 363 11.56 9.26 2.60
CA LEU A 363 11.15 7.86 2.50
C LEU A 363 9.77 7.72 1.84
N THR A 364 8.82 8.58 2.19
CA THR A 364 7.48 8.59 1.60
C THR A 364 7.55 8.86 0.09
N ILE A 365 8.29 9.90 -0.32
CA ILE A 365 8.44 10.23 -1.74
C ILE A 365 9.20 9.13 -2.50
N ALA A 366 10.31 8.62 -1.95
CA ALA A 366 11.08 7.55 -2.56
C ALA A 366 10.25 6.26 -2.71
N SER A 367 9.48 5.91 -1.68
CA SER A 367 8.55 4.78 -1.68
C SER A 367 7.50 4.92 -2.78
N ALA A 368 6.78 6.05 -2.82
CA ALA A 368 5.78 6.34 -3.84
C ALA A 368 6.36 6.28 -5.26
N GLN A 369 7.50 6.92 -5.48
CA GLN A 369 8.16 7.00 -6.78
C GLN A 369 8.54 5.62 -7.33
N VAL A 370 9.12 4.76 -6.48
CA VAL A 370 9.48 3.39 -6.86
C VAL A 370 8.24 2.54 -7.14
N TYR A 371 7.17 2.74 -6.38
CA TYR A 371 5.91 2.01 -6.60
C TYR A 371 5.26 2.37 -7.93
N LEU A 372 5.33 3.64 -8.35
CA LEU A 372 4.81 4.07 -9.65
C LEU A 372 5.48 3.37 -10.83
N VAL A 373 6.74 2.90 -10.70
CA VAL A 373 7.40 2.08 -11.75
C VAL A 373 6.63 0.79 -11.98
N MET A 374 6.21 0.10 -10.94
CA MET A 374 5.39 -1.11 -11.06
C MET A 374 4.05 -0.80 -11.73
N TYR A 375 3.38 0.31 -11.37
CA TYR A 375 2.13 0.70 -12.01
C TYR A 375 2.28 1.03 -13.49
N VAL A 376 3.35 1.72 -13.90
CA VAL A 376 3.65 1.94 -15.32
C VAL A 376 3.76 0.61 -16.07
N LEU A 377 4.48 -0.37 -15.51
CA LEU A 377 4.60 -1.69 -16.10
C LEU A 377 3.24 -2.43 -16.14
N MET A 378 2.41 -2.29 -15.11
CA MET A 378 1.06 -2.88 -15.08
C MET A 378 0.14 -2.25 -16.14
N PHE A 379 0.15 -0.93 -16.30
CA PHE A 379 -0.62 -0.24 -17.35
C PHE A 379 -0.16 -0.65 -18.76
N LEU A 380 1.15 -0.74 -18.98
CA LEU A 380 1.69 -1.24 -20.25
C LEU A 380 1.27 -2.70 -20.51
N SER A 381 1.21 -3.51 -19.46
CA SER A 381 0.86 -4.93 -19.57
C SER A 381 -0.55 -5.16 -20.10
N VAL A 382 -1.56 -4.43 -19.61
CA VAL A 382 -2.94 -4.58 -20.11
C VAL A 382 -3.03 -4.17 -21.59
N ILE A 383 -2.31 -3.12 -22.00
CA ILE A 383 -2.27 -2.67 -23.39
C ILE A 383 -1.65 -3.78 -24.27
N VAL A 384 -0.46 -4.26 -23.90
CA VAL A 384 0.25 -5.30 -24.65
C VAL A 384 -0.56 -6.59 -24.73
N LEU A 385 -1.16 -7.06 -23.64
CA LEU A 385 -1.94 -8.29 -23.61
C LEU A 385 -3.25 -8.19 -24.40
N ARG A 386 -3.82 -7.00 -24.54
CA ARG A 386 -4.98 -6.81 -25.39
C ARG A 386 -4.67 -7.12 -26.88
N PHE A 387 -3.44 -6.83 -27.33
CA PHE A 387 -2.98 -7.12 -28.70
C PHE A 387 -2.31 -8.48 -28.83
N LYS A 388 -1.50 -8.88 -27.84
CA LYS A 388 -0.71 -10.12 -27.91
C LYS A 388 -1.56 -11.38 -27.67
N GLN A 389 -2.56 -11.30 -26.81
CA GLN A 389 -3.42 -12.44 -26.42
C GLN A 389 -4.91 -12.06 -26.50
N PRO A 390 -5.45 -11.69 -27.68
CA PRO A 390 -6.83 -11.24 -27.82
C PRO A 390 -7.85 -12.36 -27.56
N SER A 391 -7.46 -13.62 -27.70
CA SER A 391 -8.32 -14.81 -27.54
C SER A 391 -8.52 -15.25 -26.09
N VAL A 392 -7.76 -14.70 -25.13
CA VAL A 392 -7.93 -15.04 -23.70
C VAL A 392 -9.30 -14.58 -23.23
N PRO A 393 -10.15 -15.49 -22.71
CA PRO A 393 -11.48 -15.13 -22.21
C PRO A 393 -11.41 -14.18 -21.04
N ARG A 394 -12.13 -13.06 -21.14
CA ARG A 394 -12.27 -12.03 -20.06
C ARG A 394 -13.72 -11.59 -20.02
N ALA A 395 -14.41 -11.88 -18.92
CA ALA A 395 -15.76 -11.39 -18.75
C ALA A 395 -15.84 -9.90 -18.43
N PHE A 396 -14.72 -9.32 -17.97
CA PHE A 396 -14.58 -7.87 -17.84
C PHE A 396 -13.46 -7.38 -18.75
N MET A 397 -13.77 -6.38 -19.53
CA MET A 397 -12.80 -5.61 -20.33
C MET A 397 -13.08 -4.12 -20.08
N ILE A 398 -12.03 -3.32 -20.07
CA ILE A 398 -12.16 -1.87 -19.97
C ILE A 398 -13.10 -1.37 -21.07
N PRO A 399 -14.19 -0.63 -20.71
CA PRO A 399 -15.20 -0.17 -21.67
C PRO A 399 -14.60 0.75 -22.75
N GLY A 400 -15.28 0.85 -23.93
CA GLY A 400 -14.85 1.73 -25.01
C GLY A 400 -13.83 1.12 -25.99
N GLY A 401 -13.62 -0.20 -25.96
CA GLY A 401 -12.71 -0.88 -26.88
C GLY A 401 -11.27 -0.43 -26.75
N ILE A 402 -10.56 -0.25 -27.89
CA ILE A 402 -9.17 0.20 -27.89
C ILE A 402 -9.02 1.64 -27.42
N VAL A 403 -9.96 2.51 -27.79
CA VAL A 403 -9.92 3.92 -27.37
C VAL A 403 -10.09 4.02 -25.84
N GLY A 404 -11.07 3.33 -25.27
CA GLY A 404 -11.26 3.28 -23.83
C GLY A 404 -10.04 2.71 -23.10
N LEU A 405 -9.42 1.65 -23.64
CA LEU A 405 -8.18 1.10 -23.10
C LEU A 405 -7.05 2.13 -23.09
N LEU A 406 -6.83 2.85 -24.19
CA LEU A 406 -5.75 3.85 -24.27
C LEU A 406 -6.01 5.05 -23.37
N VAL A 407 -7.27 5.48 -23.24
CA VAL A 407 -7.64 6.56 -22.32
C VAL A 407 -7.39 6.14 -20.88
N VAL A 408 -7.85 4.95 -20.48
CA VAL A 408 -7.73 4.47 -19.10
C VAL A 408 -6.29 4.05 -18.78
N ALA A 409 -5.74 3.08 -19.51
CA ALA A 409 -4.42 2.55 -19.20
C ALA A 409 -3.29 3.48 -19.67
N GLY A 410 -3.45 4.14 -20.83
CA GLY A 410 -2.50 5.14 -21.30
C GLY A 410 -2.51 6.40 -20.42
N GLY A 411 -3.69 6.92 -20.08
CA GLY A 411 -3.84 8.04 -19.16
C GLY A 411 -3.28 7.75 -17.77
N GLY A 412 -3.63 6.59 -17.19
CA GLY A 412 -3.07 6.14 -15.90
C GLY A 412 -1.55 5.98 -15.94
N GLY A 413 -1.01 5.39 -17.01
CA GLY A 413 0.43 5.23 -17.22
C GLY A 413 1.16 6.56 -17.39
N LEU A 414 0.58 7.52 -18.11
CA LEU A 414 1.11 8.87 -18.25
C LEU A 414 1.10 9.61 -16.91
N THR A 415 0.01 9.51 -16.14
CA THR A 415 -0.11 10.12 -14.81
C THR A 415 0.93 9.53 -13.84
N ALA A 416 1.10 8.22 -13.85
CA ALA A 416 2.14 7.55 -13.03
C ALA A 416 3.55 8.00 -13.45
N THR A 417 3.83 8.08 -14.76
CA THR A 417 5.12 8.54 -15.29
C THR A 417 5.39 9.99 -14.93
N ALA A 418 4.40 10.86 -15.08
CA ALA A 418 4.49 12.27 -14.67
C ALA A 418 4.76 12.39 -13.16
N GLY A 419 4.10 11.57 -12.33
CA GLY A 419 4.35 11.48 -10.89
C GLY A 419 5.81 11.13 -10.58
N ILE A 420 6.37 10.10 -11.25
CA ILE A 420 7.80 9.73 -11.09
C ILE A 420 8.71 10.93 -11.39
N ILE A 421 8.43 11.66 -12.46
CA ILE A 421 9.27 12.79 -12.89
C ILE A 421 9.18 13.96 -11.91
N VAL A 422 7.94 14.35 -11.54
CA VAL A 422 7.68 15.48 -10.64
C VAL A 422 8.29 15.25 -9.25
N MET A 423 8.27 14.02 -8.74
CA MET A 423 8.83 13.70 -7.43
C MET A 423 10.34 13.91 -7.31
N PHE A 424 11.09 14.14 -8.40
CA PHE A 424 12.52 14.51 -8.30
C PHE A 424 12.76 15.94 -7.83
N TRP A 425 11.75 16.79 -7.82
CA TRP A 425 11.85 18.12 -7.21
C TRP A 425 11.65 18.04 -5.69
N PRO A 426 12.32 18.91 -4.92
CA PRO A 426 12.13 18.96 -3.48
C PRO A 426 10.72 19.49 -3.15
N PRO A 427 9.99 18.84 -2.20
CA PRO A 427 8.69 19.35 -1.74
C PRO A 427 8.87 20.64 -0.95
N VAL A 428 7.87 21.52 -0.98
CA VAL A 428 7.81 22.68 -0.07
C VAL A 428 7.26 22.23 1.26
N THR A 429 8.11 22.05 2.26
CA THR A 429 7.72 21.71 3.62
C THR A 429 8.47 22.62 4.61
N LYS A 430 7.82 22.97 5.74
CA LYS A 430 8.42 23.83 6.77
C LYS A 430 9.66 23.20 7.43
N ASP A 431 9.76 21.87 7.42
CA ASP A 431 10.76 21.11 8.17
C ASP A 431 11.92 20.59 7.30
N MET A 432 11.95 20.94 6.00
CA MET A 432 13.00 20.47 5.11
C MET A 432 14.29 21.29 5.30
N SER A 433 15.20 20.76 6.09
CA SER A 433 16.53 21.32 6.32
C SER A 433 17.58 20.86 5.31
N MET A 434 17.20 20.00 4.36
CA MET A 434 18.06 19.53 3.29
C MET A 434 18.02 20.51 2.14
N ASP A 435 19.20 20.93 1.65
CA ASP A 435 19.28 21.71 0.42
C ASP A 435 18.60 20.99 -0.73
N GLY A 436 17.83 21.73 -1.56
CA GLY A 436 17.02 21.15 -2.62
C GLY A 436 17.83 20.34 -3.63
N SER A 437 19.05 20.76 -3.93
CA SER A 437 19.96 20.02 -4.81
C SER A 437 20.42 18.70 -4.20
N THR A 438 20.73 18.69 -2.92
CA THR A 438 21.09 17.47 -2.17
C THR A 438 19.94 16.49 -2.11
N PHE A 439 18.70 16.97 -1.88
CA PHE A 439 17.50 16.15 -1.92
C PHE A 439 17.32 15.46 -3.30
N THR A 440 17.38 16.26 -4.37
CA THR A 440 17.21 15.75 -5.75
C THR A 440 18.28 14.71 -6.09
N ILE A 441 19.56 14.98 -5.78
CA ILE A 441 20.67 14.05 -6.05
C ILE A 441 20.50 12.75 -5.25
N ALA A 442 20.17 12.85 -3.96
CA ALA A 442 19.95 11.68 -3.11
C ALA A 442 18.80 10.83 -3.64
N LEU A 443 17.69 11.47 -4.05
CA LEU A 443 16.52 10.77 -4.56
C LEU A 443 16.81 10.12 -5.94
N LEU A 444 17.51 10.83 -6.85
CA LEU A 444 17.95 10.27 -8.13
C LEU A 444 18.87 9.05 -7.93
N ALA A 445 19.84 9.14 -7.02
CA ALA A 445 20.74 8.04 -6.71
C ALA A 445 19.96 6.84 -6.12
N THR A 446 19.07 7.09 -5.17
CA THR A 446 18.22 6.04 -4.54
C THR A 446 17.34 5.37 -5.59
N PHE A 447 16.65 6.16 -6.42
CA PHE A 447 15.80 5.64 -7.49
C PHE A 447 16.59 4.80 -8.50
N ALA A 448 17.75 5.32 -8.96
CA ALA A 448 18.60 4.61 -9.90
C ALA A 448 19.11 3.29 -9.32
N VAL A 449 19.58 3.27 -8.08
CA VAL A 449 20.02 2.03 -7.41
C VAL A 449 18.88 1.03 -7.33
N ILE A 450 17.69 1.44 -6.89
CA ILE A 450 16.56 0.54 -6.72
C ILE A 450 16.08 -0.03 -8.06
N VAL A 451 15.97 0.79 -9.11
CA VAL A 451 15.43 0.35 -10.42
C VAL A 451 16.46 -0.42 -11.23
N LEU A 452 17.74 -0.11 -11.08
CA LEU A 452 18.81 -0.82 -11.80
C LEU A 452 19.20 -2.15 -11.13
N ALA A 453 19.07 -2.27 -9.80
CA ALA A 453 19.43 -3.48 -9.07
C ALA A 453 18.80 -4.76 -9.64
N PRO A 454 17.48 -4.86 -9.90
CA PRO A 454 16.88 -6.04 -10.46
C PRO A 454 17.39 -6.35 -11.88
N LEU A 455 17.76 -5.35 -12.67
CA LEU A 455 18.34 -5.55 -14.00
C LEU A 455 19.72 -6.18 -13.92
N VAL A 456 20.51 -5.78 -12.92
CA VAL A 456 21.83 -6.39 -12.63
C VAL A 456 21.65 -7.81 -12.09
N LEU A 457 20.77 -7.98 -11.10
CA LEU A 457 20.48 -9.31 -10.52
C LEU A 457 19.96 -10.29 -11.58
N TYR A 458 19.14 -9.85 -12.51
CA TYR A 458 18.63 -10.67 -13.62
C TYR A 458 19.74 -11.26 -14.50
N ARG A 459 20.91 -10.62 -14.58
CA ARG A 459 22.08 -11.16 -15.33
C ARG A 459 22.68 -12.40 -14.66
N PHE A 460 22.52 -12.52 -13.34
CA PHE A 460 23.03 -13.62 -12.54
C PHE A 460 22.01 -14.74 -12.34
N ARG A 461 20.81 -14.65 -12.98
CA ARG A 461 19.83 -15.73 -12.93
C ARG A 461 20.42 -17.03 -13.41
N ASN A 462 20.03 -18.13 -12.78
CA ASN A 462 20.45 -19.46 -13.18
C ASN A 462 19.21 -20.33 -13.46
N PRO A 463 19.08 -20.93 -14.66
CA PRO A 463 18.00 -21.87 -14.97
C PRO A 463 17.91 -23.05 -13.98
N ASP A 464 19.03 -23.47 -13.38
CA ASP A 464 19.05 -24.55 -12.38
C ASP A 464 18.35 -24.15 -11.07
N TRP A 465 18.07 -22.88 -10.87
CA TRP A 465 17.31 -22.36 -9.71
C TRP A 465 15.80 -22.50 -9.86
N GLN A 466 15.30 -22.83 -11.06
CA GLN A 466 13.88 -23.06 -11.25
C GLN A 466 13.38 -24.17 -10.33
N GLY A 467 12.28 -23.91 -9.63
CA GLY A 467 11.65 -24.88 -8.75
C GLY A 467 11.30 -26.13 -9.52
N ARG A 468 11.79 -27.30 -9.06
CA ARG A 468 11.41 -28.58 -9.65
C ARG A 468 9.99 -28.92 -9.21
N PRO A 469 9.05 -29.22 -10.13
CA PRO A 469 7.76 -29.78 -9.75
C PRO A 469 8.01 -31.10 -8.99
N GLY A 470 7.56 -31.22 -7.75
CA GLY A 470 7.60 -32.45 -7.01
C GLY A 470 8.48 -32.52 -5.75
N LEU A 471 8.97 -31.42 -5.19
CA LEU A 471 9.54 -31.45 -3.84
C LEU A 471 8.41 -31.64 -2.79
N PRO A 472 8.63 -32.46 -1.71
CA PRO A 472 7.60 -32.69 -0.69
C PRO A 472 7.12 -31.38 -0.07
N GLY A 473 5.84 -31.06 -0.26
CA GLY A 473 5.21 -29.80 0.17
C GLY A 473 4.74 -28.90 -0.97
N GLN A 474 5.09 -29.20 -2.22
CA GLN A 474 4.52 -28.57 -3.42
C GLN A 474 3.53 -29.55 -4.06
N GLU A 475 2.24 -29.35 -3.82
CA GLU A 475 1.21 -29.99 -4.65
C GLU A 475 1.37 -29.49 -6.09
N ASP A 476 1.30 -30.44 -7.02
CA ASP A 476 1.36 -30.21 -8.46
C ASP A 476 0.19 -29.32 -8.90
N THR A 477 0.37 -28.00 -8.87
CA THR A 477 -0.62 -27.01 -9.29
C THR A 477 -0.63 -26.80 -10.81
N THR A 478 0.13 -27.61 -11.56
CA THR A 478 0.16 -27.59 -13.03
C THR A 478 -0.92 -28.45 -13.68
N GLY A 479 -2.13 -28.47 -13.11
CA GLY A 479 -3.30 -29.16 -13.68
C GLY A 479 -3.85 -28.55 -14.97
N THR A 480 -2.99 -27.92 -15.81
CA THR A 480 -3.35 -27.53 -17.17
C THR A 480 -2.19 -27.82 -18.11
N GLY A 481 -2.34 -28.88 -18.91
CA GLY A 481 -1.41 -29.28 -19.96
C GLY A 481 -1.24 -28.24 -21.05
N TRP A 482 -0.41 -27.23 -20.80
CA TRP A 482 0.16 -26.42 -21.86
C TRP A 482 1.49 -27.01 -22.27
N LYS A 483 1.44 -27.82 -23.35
CA LYS A 483 2.65 -28.22 -24.08
C LYS A 483 3.35 -26.95 -24.56
N ARG A 484 4.64 -26.85 -24.24
CA ARG A 484 5.52 -25.85 -24.87
C ARG A 484 5.44 -26.07 -26.36
N GLY A 485 4.94 -25.10 -27.12
CA GLY A 485 5.21 -25.02 -28.55
C GLY A 485 6.66 -24.59 -28.71
N ASP A 486 7.37 -25.37 -29.47
CA ASP A 486 8.76 -25.19 -29.92
C ASP A 486 8.94 -23.84 -30.62
#